data_649c8f53e69e5be1ed51cde5a3b7cf52
#
_entry.id   649c8f53e69e5be1ed51cde5a3b7cf52
#
_cell.length_a   1.000
_cell.length_b   1.000
_cell.length_c   1.000
_cell.angle_alpha   90.00
_cell.angle_beta   90.00
_cell.angle_gamma   90.00
#
_symmetry.space_group_name_H-M   'P 1'
#
loop_
_entity.id
_entity.type
_entity.pdbx_description
1 polymer ?
#
loop_
_entity_poly.entity_id
_entity_poly.type
_entity_poly.pdbx_seq_one_letter_code
_entity_poly.pdbx_strand_id
1 'polypeptide(L)'
;AIQSCIDNGVDIVEVDNKLTKDGFLVIMHDQTVDRTTNGKGKVSDYTLAEIKKLRLKDKDGNLTSECIPTFEEVMNLCRGKVMVNIDQSYYYWDKVMEILKKTNTTAQGMMKSGLPYDKVVADHGNIFGQIAYIPVVSLDREGAEKTVDGFLGKCPVVECCFEKVTPKVLQLMQKIADHGSRV
;
A
#
# COMPACT_ATOMS: atom_id res chain seq x y z
N ALA A 1 4.02 11.84 -11.02
CA ALA A 1 4.80 10.93 -10.16
C ALA A 1 4.77 9.49 -10.72
N ILE A 2 3.65 8.74 -10.67
CA ILE A 2 3.60 7.32 -11.08
C ILE A 2 4.03 7.12 -12.53
N GLN A 3 3.55 7.93 -13.47
CA GLN A 3 3.99 7.86 -14.87
C GLN A 3 5.51 8.03 -14.98
N SER A 4 6.08 8.98 -14.24
CA SER A 4 7.54 9.16 -14.21
C SER A 4 8.30 7.95 -13.67
N CYS A 5 7.75 7.24 -12.66
CA CYS A 5 8.34 5.99 -12.17
C CYS A 5 8.34 4.91 -13.27
N ILE A 6 7.22 4.77 -13.99
CA ILE A 6 7.10 3.83 -15.12
C ILE A 6 8.11 4.16 -16.22
N ASP A 7 8.20 5.43 -16.61
CA ASP A 7 9.10 5.90 -17.69
C ASP A 7 10.58 5.71 -17.33
N ASN A 8 10.92 5.68 -16.04
CA ASN A 8 12.27 5.43 -15.55
C ASN A 8 12.56 3.97 -15.16
N GLY A 9 11.64 3.04 -15.47
CA GLY A 9 11.85 1.61 -15.29
C GLY A 9 11.86 1.15 -13.84
N VAL A 10 11.08 1.81 -12.98
CA VAL A 10 10.89 1.39 -11.57
C VAL A 10 10.07 0.09 -11.54
N ASP A 11 10.53 -0.91 -10.79
CA ASP A 11 9.86 -2.21 -10.70
C ASP A 11 8.59 -2.19 -9.86
N ILE A 12 8.58 -1.40 -8.77
CA ILE A 12 7.49 -1.34 -7.81
C ILE A 12 7.21 0.13 -7.45
N VAL A 13 5.95 0.53 -7.51
CA VAL A 13 5.48 1.80 -6.94
C VAL A 13 4.62 1.54 -5.71
N GLU A 14 4.67 2.43 -4.73
CA GLU A 14 3.82 2.36 -3.56
C GLU A 14 2.72 3.42 -3.65
N VAL A 15 1.52 3.07 -3.17
CA VAL A 15 0.35 3.94 -3.15
C VAL A 15 -0.48 3.74 -1.88
N ASP A 16 -0.95 4.84 -1.32
CA ASP A 16 -1.86 4.87 -0.17
C ASP A 16 -3.28 5.14 -0.61
N ASN A 17 -4.24 4.39 -0.09
CA ASN A 17 -5.65 4.61 -0.37
C ASN A 17 -6.39 5.29 0.79
N LYS A 18 -7.30 6.18 0.44
CA LYS A 18 -8.33 6.71 1.34
C LYS A 18 -9.70 6.57 0.70
N LEU A 19 -10.71 6.41 1.55
CA LEU A 19 -12.10 6.29 1.12
C LEU A 19 -12.77 7.67 1.10
N THR A 20 -13.43 8.01 -0.02
CA THR A 20 -14.29 9.19 -0.13
C THR A 20 -15.62 8.97 0.58
N LYS A 21 -16.36 10.06 0.81
CA LYS A 21 -17.70 10.04 1.41
C LYS A 21 -18.69 9.10 0.69
N ASP A 22 -18.61 9.03 -0.62
CA ASP A 22 -19.43 8.19 -1.50
C ASP A 22 -18.79 6.84 -1.85
N GLY A 23 -17.69 6.46 -1.14
CA GLY A 23 -17.17 5.10 -1.13
C GLY A 23 -16.18 4.77 -2.25
N PHE A 24 -15.56 5.74 -2.91
CA PHE A 24 -14.48 5.51 -3.87
C PHE A 24 -13.11 5.52 -3.20
N LEU A 25 -12.19 4.66 -3.67
CA LEU A 25 -10.79 4.70 -3.26
C LEU A 25 -10.04 5.72 -4.11
N VAL A 26 -9.35 6.65 -3.44
CA VAL A 26 -8.50 7.67 -4.04
C VAL A 26 -7.09 7.60 -3.46
N ILE A 27 -6.09 7.99 -4.26
CA ILE A 27 -4.69 7.94 -3.83
C ILE A 27 -4.37 9.18 -2.98
N MET A 28 -4.15 8.94 -1.71
CA MET A 28 -3.78 9.96 -0.74
C MET A 28 -3.14 9.33 0.48
N HIS A 29 -1.96 9.82 0.88
CA HIS A 29 -1.28 9.36 2.09
C HIS A 29 -1.99 9.88 3.36
N ASP A 30 -2.25 11.19 3.42
CA ASP A 30 -2.81 11.84 4.59
C ASP A 30 -4.33 11.59 4.73
N GLN A 31 -4.84 11.69 5.94
CA GLN A 31 -6.28 11.66 6.19
C GLN A 31 -7.00 12.91 5.65
N THR A 32 -6.26 14.01 5.43
CA THR A 32 -6.77 15.29 4.95
C THR A 32 -6.15 15.67 3.60
N VAL A 33 -6.83 16.54 2.85
CA VAL A 33 -6.37 17.04 1.56
C VAL A 33 -5.45 18.27 1.67
N ASP A 34 -5.23 18.80 2.85
CA ASP A 34 -4.66 20.12 3.14
C ASP A 34 -3.22 20.30 2.65
N ARG A 35 -2.37 19.31 2.86
CA ARG A 35 -0.94 19.41 2.57
C ARG A 35 -0.67 19.44 1.07
N THR A 36 -1.34 18.56 0.35
CA THR A 36 -1.00 18.26 -1.05
C THR A 36 -1.97 18.87 -2.07
N THR A 37 -3.05 19.56 -1.61
CA THR A 37 -4.03 20.17 -2.53
C THR A 37 -4.41 21.60 -2.12
N ASN A 38 -5.24 22.24 -2.93
CA ASN A 38 -5.87 23.53 -2.61
C ASN A 38 -7.14 23.37 -1.73
N GLY A 39 -7.51 22.16 -1.34
CA GLY A 39 -8.64 21.87 -0.46
C GLY A 39 -8.28 21.93 1.02
N LYS A 40 -9.28 21.72 1.89
CA LYS A 40 -9.17 21.68 3.36
C LYS A 40 -10.09 20.62 3.93
N GLY A 41 -9.63 19.86 4.93
CA GLY A 41 -10.44 18.87 5.64
C GLY A 41 -10.19 17.44 5.23
N LYS A 42 -10.99 16.51 5.75
CA LYS A 42 -10.76 15.07 5.58
C LYS A 42 -11.18 14.60 4.19
N VAL A 43 -10.46 13.63 3.64
CA VAL A 43 -10.82 12.95 2.38
C VAL A 43 -12.23 12.35 2.48
N SER A 44 -12.58 11.78 3.63
CA SER A 44 -13.90 11.15 3.88
C SER A 44 -15.09 12.13 3.91
N ASP A 45 -14.83 13.44 3.94
CA ASP A 45 -15.89 14.45 3.90
C ASP A 45 -16.27 14.84 2.46
N TYR A 46 -15.46 14.47 1.48
CA TYR A 46 -15.64 14.77 0.06
C TYR A 46 -16.22 13.58 -0.71
N THR A 47 -17.13 13.86 -1.61
CA THR A 47 -17.48 12.93 -2.70
C THR A 47 -16.36 12.87 -3.74
N LEU A 48 -16.34 11.83 -4.57
CA LEU A 48 -15.38 11.72 -5.66
C LEU A 48 -15.46 12.94 -6.59
N ALA A 49 -16.67 13.40 -6.93
CA ALA A 49 -16.87 14.56 -7.78
C ALA A 49 -16.28 15.87 -7.21
N GLU A 50 -16.31 16.02 -5.89
CA GLU A 50 -15.70 17.15 -5.19
C GLU A 50 -14.17 17.02 -5.14
N ILE A 51 -13.64 15.84 -4.82
CA ILE A 51 -12.19 15.57 -4.78
C ILE A 51 -11.54 15.83 -6.15
N LYS A 52 -12.20 15.45 -7.25
CA LYS A 52 -11.69 15.67 -8.61
C LYS A 52 -11.60 17.14 -9.01
N LYS A 53 -12.25 18.05 -8.29
CA LYS A 53 -12.10 19.50 -8.49
C LYS A 53 -10.86 20.08 -7.80
N LEU A 54 -10.32 19.38 -6.81
CA LEU A 54 -9.10 19.80 -6.13
C LEU A 54 -7.89 19.67 -7.05
N ARG A 55 -6.95 20.60 -6.89
CA ARG A 55 -5.69 20.59 -7.64
C ARG A 55 -4.53 20.26 -6.72
N LEU A 56 -3.67 19.36 -7.19
CA LEU A 56 -2.46 18.98 -6.47
C LEU A 56 -1.44 20.13 -6.48
N LYS A 57 -0.66 20.20 -5.40
CA LYS A 57 0.50 21.09 -5.29
C LYS A 57 1.76 20.34 -5.70
N ASP A 58 2.68 21.04 -6.34
CA ASP A 58 4.04 20.58 -6.55
C ASP A 58 4.89 20.65 -5.25
N LYS A 59 6.17 20.27 -5.34
CA LYS A 59 7.11 20.33 -4.20
C LYS A 59 7.35 21.73 -3.64
N ASP A 60 7.09 22.77 -4.43
CA ASP A 60 7.28 24.17 -4.07
C ASP A 60 5.95 24.80 -3.57
N GLY A 61 4.87 24.03 -3.54
CA GLY A 61 3.55 24.45 -3.08
C GLY A 61 2.68 25.13 -4.15
N ASN A 62 3.14 25.21 -5.41
CA ASN A 62 2.37 25.77 -6.50
C ASN A 62 1.29 24.79 -6.97
N LEU A 63 0.13 25.30 -7.34
CA LEU A 63 -0.95 24.50 -7.90
C LEU A 63 -0.60 24.02 -9.31
N THR A 64 -0.85 22.75 -9.54
CA THR A 64 -0.71 22.11 -10.85
C THR A 64 -2.08 21.94 -11.53
N SER A 65 -2.10 21.47 -12.77
CA SER A 65 -3.33 21.04 -13.46
C SER A 65 -3.83 19.67 -13.00
N GLU A 66 -3.01 18.94 -12.23
CA GLU A 66 -3.30 17.57 -11.78
C GLU A 66 -4.32 17.54 -10.64
N CYS A 67 -5.13 16.49 -10.60
CA CYS A 67 -6.05 16.21 -9.52
C CYS A 67 -5.70 14.88 -8.82
N ILE A 68 -6.34 14.63 -7.68
CA ILE A 68 -6.18 13.36 -6.95
C ILE A 68 -6.71 12.22 -7.83
N PRO A 69 -5.89 11.19 -8.16
CA PRO A 69 -6.36 10.05 -8.93
C PRO A 69 -7.15 9.08 -8.07
N THR A 70 -8.07 8.34 -8.68
CA THR A 70 -8.67 7.15 -8.06
C THR A 70 -7.68 5.98 -8.10
N PHE A 71 -7.89 5.01 -7.21
CA PHE A 71 -7.13 3.77 -7.25
C PHE A 71 -7.32 3.02 -8.58
N GLU A 72 -8.54 3.03 -9.12
CA GLU A 72 -8.84 2.44 -10.44
C GLU A 72 -8.02 3.09 -11.58
N GLU A 73 -7.94 4.42 -11.61
CA GLU A 73 -7.13 5.14 -12.60
C GLU A 73 -5.65 4.75 -12.50
N VAL A 74 -5.14 4.63 -11.27
CA VAL A 74 -3.74 4.24 -11.04
C VAL A 74 -3.50 2.79 -11.47
N MET A 75 -4.37 1.86 -11.12
CA MET A 75 -4.21 0.45 -11.53
C MET A 75 -4.28 0.28 -13.04
N ASN A 76 -5.16 1.03 -13.74
CA ASN A 76 -5.18 1.05 -15.20
C ASN A 76 -3.87 1.60 -15.81
N LEU A 77 -3.29 2.64 -15.20
CA LEU A 77 -2.00 3.21 -15.63
C LEU A 77 -0.85 2.21 -15.47
N CYS A 78 -0.83 1.49 -14.33
CA CYS A 78 0.22 0.53 -13.97
C CYS A 78 0.10 -0.81 -14.70
N ARG A 79 -1.04 -1.13 -15.31
CA ARG A 79 -1.33 -2.44 -15.91
C ARG A 79 -0.27 -2.87 -16.91
N GLY A 80 0.37 -4.03 -16.64
CA GLY A 80 1.41 -4.63 -17.47
C GLY A 80 2.76 -3.90 -17.44
N LYS A 81 2.96 -2.91 -16.55
CA LYS A 81 4.15 -2.05 -16.54
C LYS A 81 4.94 -2.11 -15.24
N VAL A 82 4.28 -2.14 -14.09
CA VAL A 82 4.91 -2.02 -12.78
C VAL A 82 4.07 -2.72 -11.71
N MET A 83 4.71 -3.26 -10.68
CA MET A 83 4.04 -3.80 -9.50
C MET A 83 3.56 -2.65 -8.60
N VAL A 84 2.49 -2.87 -7.84
CA VAL A 84 1.91 -1.84 -6.97
C VAL A 84 1.83 -2.34 -5.54
N ASN A 85 2.62 -1.74 -4.65
CA ASN A 85 2.53 -1.92 -3.21
C ASN A 85 1.37 -1.05 -2.69
N ILE A 86 0.32 -1.70 -2.19
CA ILE A 86 -0.96 -1.07 -1.84
C ILE A 86 -1.01 -0.88 -0.33
N ASP A 87 -0.61 0.32 0.15
CA ASP A 87 -0.59 0.66 1.56
C ASP A 87 -1.92 1.27 2.04
N GLN A 88 -2.09 1.31 3.36
CA GLN A 88 -3.25 1.86 4.08
C GLN A 88 -4.61 1.33 3.59
N SER A 89 -4.63 0.11 3.01
CA SER A 89 -5.75 -0.42 2.23
C SER A 89 -6.36 -1.69 2.80
N TYR A 90 -5.74 -2.29 3.80
CA TYR A 90 -6.15 -3.57 4.36
C TYR A 90 -7.64 -3.61 4.77
N TYR A 91 -8.14 -2.53 5.39
CA TYR A 91 -9.54 -2.44 5.82
C TYR A 91 -10.52 -2.15 4.67
N TYR A 92 -10.01 -1.91 3.46
CA TYR A 92 -10.80 -1.74 2.23
C TYR A 92 -10.68 -2.93 1.29
N TRP A 93 -10.33 -4.10 1.83
CA TRP A 93 -9.98 -5.31 1.10
C TRP A 93 -10.91 -5.61 -0.07
N ASP A 94 -12.23 -5.70 0.18
CA ASP A 94 -13.20 -6.06 -0.85
C ASP A 94 -13.20 -5.07 -2.03
N LYS A 95 -13.11 -3.77 -1.72
CA LYS A 95 -13.05 -2.72 -2.76
C LYS A 95 -11.73 -2.77 -3.55
N VAL A 96 -10.63 -3.02 -2.89
CA VAL A 96 -9.33 -3.18 -3.56
C VAL A 96 -9.40 -4.37 -4.50
N MET A 97 -9.87 -5.52 -4.04
CA MET A 97 -9.98 -6.74 -4.85
C MET A 97 -10.96 -6.59 -6.02
N GLU A 98 -12.07 -5.88 -5.82
CA GLU A 98 -13.02 -5.55 -6.89
C GLU A 98 -12.32 -4.74 -8.00
N ILE A 99 -11.57 -3.68 -7.62
CA ILE A 99 -10.85 -2.84 -8.58
C ILE A 99 -9.75 -3.61 -9.29
N LEU A 100 -8.95 -4.41 -8.56
CA LEU A 100 -7.88 -5.22 -9.15
C LEU A 100 -8.42 -6.23 -10.18
N LYS A 101 -9.56 -6.87 -9.88
CA LYS A 101 -10.24 -7.78 -10.83
C LYS A 101 -10.77 -7.01 -12.04
N LYS A 102 -11.46 -5.87 -11.82
CA LYS A 102 -12.01 -5.01 -12.87
C LYS A 102 -10.93 -4.51 -13.83
N THR A 103 -9.77 -4.14 -13.32
CA THR A 103 -8.64 -3.63 -14.10
C THR A 103 -7.72 -4.72 -14.65
N ASN A 104 -7.96 -5.99 -14.31
CA ASN A 104 -7.10 -7.13 -14.65
C ASN A 104 -5.64 -6.93 -14.16
N THR A 105 -5.48 -6.49 -12.91
CA THR A 105 -4.18 -6.17 -12.30
C THR A 105 -3.91 -6.92 -10.99
N THR A 106 -4.68 -7.97 -10.69
CA THR A 106 -4.55 -8.72 -9.43
C THR A 106 -3.13 -9.27 -9.23
N ALA A 107 -2.49 -9.77 -10.30
CA ALA A 107 -1.12 -10.27 -10.26
C ALA A 107 -0.04 -9.17 -10.05
N GLN A 108 -0.40 -7.90 -10.18
CA GLN A 108 0.51 -6.76 -9.98
C GLN A 108 0.33 -6.08 -8.62
N GLY A 109 -0.78 -6.36 -7.93
CA GLY A 109 -1.04 -5.81 -6.60
C GLY A 109 -0.31 -6.57 -5.50
N MET A 110 0.18 -5.85 -4.52
CA MET A 110 0.71 -6.39 -3.27
C MET A 110 0.04 -5.68 -2.11
N MET A 111 -0.69 -6.42 -1.28
CA MET A 111 -1.36 -5.86 -0.10
C MET A 111 -0.46 -5.95 1.11
N LYS A 112 -0.45 -4.94 1.96
CA LYS A 112 0.33 -4.98 3.20
C LYS A 112 -0.47 -4.61 4.46
N SER A 113 -0.05 -5.12 5.60
CA SER A 113 -0.48 -4.64 6.91
C SER A 113 0.52 -5.03 8.02
N GLY A 114 0.43 -4.34 9.15
CA GLY A 114 1.17 -4.66 10.38
C GLY A 114 0.45 -5.65 11.29
N LEU A 115 -0.56 -6.39 10.81
CA LEU A 115 -1.34 -7.35 11.60
C LEU A 115 -0.63 -8.70 11.71
N PRO A 116 -0.75 -9.41 12.85
CA PRO A 116 -0.19 -10.75 12.99
C PRO A 116 -0.90 -11.75 12.07
N TYR A 117 -0.18 -12.82 11.69
CA TYR A 117 -0.64 -13.83 10.73
C TYR A 117 -2.04 -14.39 11.05
N ASP A 118 -2.27 -14.79 12.31
CA ASP A 118 -3.54 -15.37 12.72
C ASP A 118 -4.73 -14.41 12.50
N LYS A 119 -4.51 -13.10 12.71
CA LYS A 119 -5.52 -12.07 12.44
C LYS A 119 -5.78 -11.92 10.94
N VAL A 120 -4.73 -11.91 10.11
CA VAL A 120 -4.87 -11.84 8.65
C VAL A 120 -5.62 -13.06 8.12
N VAL A 121 -5.32 -14.26 8.62
CA VAL A 121 -6.02 -15.49 8.25
C VAL A 121 -7.48 -15.47 8.71
N ALA A 122 -7.76 -14.96 9.89
CA ALA A 122 -9.13 -14.86 10.39
C ALA A 122 -9.98 -13.88 9.59
N ASP A 123 -9.39 -12.76 9.17
CA ASP A 123 -10.09 -11.74 8.37
C ASP A 123 -10.25 -12.15 6.90
N HIS A 124 -9.18 -12.71 6.30
CA HIS A 124 -9.07 -12.94 4.86
C HIS A 124 -8.28 -14.23 4.57
N GLY A 125 -8.72 -15.38 5.08
CA GLY A 125 -7.95 -16.65 5.05
C GLY A 125 -7.47 -17.11 3.67
N ASN A 126 -8.06 -16.64 2.61
CA ASN A 126 -7.68 -16.95 1.23
C ASN A 126 -6.79 -15.87 0.57
N ILE A 127 -6.34 -14.84 1.31
CA ILE A 127 -5.53 -13.72 0.79
C ILE A 127 -4.26 -14.23 0.09
N PHE A 128 -3.59 -15.19 0.71
CA PHE A 128 -2.31 -15.75 0.24
C PHE A 128 -2.41 -16.51 -1.09
N GLY A 129 -3.61 -16.83 -1.56
CA GLY A 129 -3.87 -17.44 -2.87
C GLY A 129 -4.39 -16.46 -3.93
N GLN A 130 -4.72 -15.23 -3.55
CA GLN A 130 -5.34 -14.26 -4.48
C GLN A 130 -4.40 -13.12 -4.86
N ILE A 131 -3.58 -12.64 -3.95
CA ILE A 131 -2.70 -11.48 -4.12
C ILE A 131 -1.43 -11.68 -3.30
N ALA A 132 -0.31 -11.10 -3.72
CA ALA A 132 0.88 -11.06 -2.89
C ALA A 132 0.61 -10.25 -1.62
N TYR A 133 1.02 -10.79 -0.47
CA TYR A 133 0.87 -10.12 0.81
C TYR A 133 2.23 -9.80 1.42
N ILE A 134 2.37 -8.59 1.94
CA ILE A 134 3.59 -8.07 2.57
C ILE A 134 3.30 -7.80 4.04
N PRO A 135 3.70 -8.65 4.97
CA PRO A 135 3.64 -8.30 6.40
C PRO A 135 4.64 -7.19 6.72
N VAL A 136 4.19 -6.18 7.46
CA VAL A 136 5.03 -5.10 8.00
C VAL A 136 5.37 -5.43 9.44
N VAL A 137 6.65 -5.63 9.74
CA VAL A 137 7.11 -6.07 11.07
C VAL A 137 8.13 -5.10 11.65
N SER A 138 7.82 -4.53 12.82
CA SER A 138 8.79 -3.71 13.59
C SER A 138 9.73 -4.64 14.37
N LEU A 139 10.93 -4.90 13.82
CA LEU A 139 11.87 -5.91 14.29
C LEU A 139 12.53 -5.59 15.65
N ASP A 140 12.54 -4.34 16.07
CA ASP A 140 13.09 -3.87 17.34
C ASP A 140 12.06 -3.84 18.47
N ARG A 141 10.81 -4.17 18.20
CA ARG A 141 9.73 -4.21 19.20
C ARG A 141 9.62 -5.59 19.88
N GLU A 142 9.02 -5.57 21.06
CA GLU A 142 8.63 -6.81 21.75
C GLU A 142 7.63 -7.60 20.88
N GLY A 143 7.79 -8.93 20.87
CA GLY A 143 6.93 -9.82 20.06
C GLY A 143 7.29 -9.90 18.57
N ALA A 144 8.30 -9.17 18.09
CA ALA A 144 8.74 -9.20 16.70
C ALA A 144 9.04 -10.62 16.18
N GLU A 145 9.75 -11.43 16.98
CA GLU A 145 10.08 -12.82 16.62
C GLU A 145 8.84 -13.67 16.40
N LYS A 146 7.87 -13.60 17.29
CA LYS A 146 6.59 -14.32 17.14
C LYS A 146 5.84 -13.88 15.87
N THR A 147 5.87 -12.59 15.57
CA THR A 147 5.23 -12.06 14.34
C THR A 147 5.95 -12.57 13.10
N VAL A 148 7.29 -12.53 13.08
CA VAL A 148 8.12 -13.09 12.01
C VAL A 148 7.79 -14.57 11.81
N ASP A 149 7.81 -15.38 12.89
CA ASP A 149 7.56 -16.82 12.83
C ASP A 149 6.19 -17.15 12.23
N GLY A 150 5.19 -16.33 12.48
CA GLY A 150 3.87 -16.47 11.89
C GLY A 150 3.86 -16.42 10.36
N PHE A 151 4.78 -15.66 9.75
CA PHE A 151 4.82 -15.43 8.30
C PHE A 151 5.91 -16.21 7.55
N LEU A 152 6.83 -16.90 8.24
CA LEU A 152 7.93 -17.62 7.60
C LEU A 152 7.45 -18.58 6.49
N GLY A 153 8.02 -18.45 5.30
CA GLY A 153 7.69 -19.26 4.13
C GLY A 153 6.29 -19.06 3.53
N LYS A 154 5.55 -18.04 3.98
CA LYS A 154 4.15 -17.80 3.55
C LYS A 154 3.99 -16.54 2.67
N CYS A 155 4.97 -15.66 2.68
CA CYS A 155 4.94 -14.38 1.96
C CYS A 155 6.21 -14.20 1.14
N PRO A 156 6.12 -13.65 -0.08
CA PRO A 156 7.29 -13.46 -0.94
C PRO A 156 8.24 -12.35 -0.43
N VAL A 157 7.69 -11.39 0.32
CA VAL A 157 8.40 -10.22 0.85
C VAL A 157 7.92 -9.95 2.26
N VAL A 158 8.81 -9.47 3.13
CA VAL A 158 8.50 -8.94 4.46
C VAL A 158 9.08 -7.53 4.55
N GLU A 159 8.25 -6.54 4.85
CA GLU A 159 8.70 -5.18 5.14
C GLU A 159 9.17 -5.09 6.59
N CYS A 160 10.46 -4.85 6.78
CA CYS A 160 11.11 -4.80 8.09
C CYS A 160 11.34 -3.35 8.53
N CYS A 161 10.65 -2.92 9.59
CA CYS A 161 10.83 -1.62 10.22
C CYS A 161 11.72 -1.76 11.47
N PHE A 162 12.64 -0.82 11.67
CA PHE A 162 13.47 -0.73 12.87
C PHE A 162 14.08 0.67 13.02
N GLU A 163 14.33 1.10 14.24
CA GLU A 163 14.99 2.39 14.51
C GLU A 163 16.51 2.26 14.43
N LYS A 164 17.06 1.11 14.85
CA LYS A 164 18.51 0.85 14.88
C LYS A 164 18.83 -0.56 14.41
N VAL A 165 19.89 -0.67 13.65
CA VAL A 165 20.47 -1.98 13.30
C VAL A 165 21.12 -2.59 14.54
N THR A 166 20.56 -3.69 15.04
CA THR A 166 21.09 -4.46 16.18
C THR A 166 21.35 -5.90 15.76
N PRO A 167 22.17 -6.66 16.51
CA PRO A 167 22.35 -8.08 16.23
C PRO A 167 21.04 -8.86 16.13
N LYS A 168 20.05 -8.54 16.98
CA LYS A 168 18.71 -9.14 16.94
C LYS A 168 17.97 -8.82 15.64
N VAL A 169 18.00 -7.56 15.20
CA VAL A 169 17.38 -7.15 13.93
C VAL A 169 18.00 -7.92 12.76
N LEU A 170 19.34 -7.97 12.68
CA LEU A 170 20.03 -8.72 11.63
C LEU A 170 19.70 -10.22 11.68
N GLN A 171 19.63 -10.82 12.86
CA GLN A 171 19.25 -12.23 13.02
C GLN A 171 17.83 -12.50 12.52
N LEU A 172 16.86 -11.63 12.80
CA LEU A 172 15.48 -11.78 12.31
C LEU A 172 15.39 -11.59 10.80
N MET A 173 16.10 -10.62 10.22
CA MET A 173 16.18 -10.43 8.77
C MET A 173 16.80 -11.67 8.08
N GLN A 174 17.89 -12.22 8.64
CA GLN A 174 18.48 -13.45 8.12
C GLN A 174 17.49 -14.62 8.20
N LYS A 175 16.80 -14.78 9.33
CA LYS A 175 15.77 -15.80 9.51
C LYS A 175 14.67 -15.70 8.43
N ILE A 176 14.21 -14.50 8.12
CA ILE A 176 13.22 -14.25 7.05
C ILE A 176 13.79 -14.69 5.69
N ALA A 177 15.02 -14.28 5.38
CA ALA A 177 15.67 -14.60 4.11
C ALA A 177 15.91 -16.11 3.95
N ASP A 178 16.34 -16.81 5.01
CA ASP A 178 16.58 -18.26 5.01
C ASP A 178 15.29 -19.07 4.74
N HIS A 179 14.12 -18.49 4.95
CA HIS A 179 12.81 -19.08 4.65
C HIS A 179 12.22 -18.62 3.31
N GLY A 180 13.04 -18.00 2.45
CA GLY A 180 12.70 -17.70 1.07
C GLY A 180 11.96 -16.38 0.84
N SER A 181 11.77 -15.55 1.86
CA SER A 181 11.20 -14.21 1.69
C SER A 181 12.30 -13.17 1.46
N ARG A 182 12.02 -12.17 0.62
CA ARG A 182 12.86 -10.96 0.53
C ARG A 182 12.59 -10.05 1.73
N VAL A 183 13.61 -9.28 2.11
CA VAL A 183 13.59 -8.30 3.20
C VAL A 183 13.83 -6.90 2.63
#